data_095980c5c5a2f41264bc609df3f8d571
#
_entry.id   095980c5c5a2f41264bc609df3f8d571
#
_cell.length_a   1.000
_cell.length_b   1.000
_cell.length_c   1.000
_cell.angle_alpha   90.00
_cell.angle_beta   90.00
_cell.angle_gamma   90.00
#
_symmetry.space_group_name_H-M   'P 1'
#
loop_
_entity.id
_entity.type
_entity.pdbx_description
1 polymer ?
#
loop_
_entity_poly.entity_id
_entity_poly.type
_entity_poly.pdbx_seq_one_letter_code
_entity_poly.pdbx_strand_id
1 'polypeptide(L)'
;DAPIGQLAGKMGVVIDLITRLPVAIWFKENPKASDINFEPDILNLVQAGTLLLLDRGFYHFKFWQQLIDQEVHLITRIKKGASYKIQRVFTDSYSIRDRLIQMGSGTDKAPFITLRLVEIRSKTIWHSYLTSVVDPLILPPYVVADLYARRWRIEEAFNTVKRLLGLSYLWTGSVNGIKLQLWGTWLFYAVLIDLSDAVADEMTLPFDRISLEMVY
;
A
#
# COMPACT_ATOMS: atom_id res chain seq x y z
N ASP A 1 38.32 -1.22 17.18
CA ASP A 1 37.01 -0.49 17.25
C ASP A 1 36.31 -0.65 15.91
N ALA A 2 35.36 -1.58 15.85
CA ALA A 2 34.49 -1.68 14.71
C ALA A 2 33.59 -0.40 14.68
N PRO A 3 33.37 0.22 13.51
CA PRO A 3 32.51 1.37 13.44
C PRO A 3 31.14 0.95 13.98
N ILE A 4 30.62 1.71 14.94
CA ILE A 4 29.25 1.56 15.44
C ILE A 4 28.36 1.84 14.24
N GLY A 5 28.08 0.79 13.47
CA GLY A 5 27.13 0.84 12.39
C GLY A 5 25.77 1.18 13.00
N GLN A 6 25.17 2.27 12.59
CA GLN A 6 23.76 2.52 12.92
C GLN A 6 22.98 1.28 12.55
N LEU A 7 22.51 0.55 13.56
CA LEU A 7 21.58 -0.56 13.36
C LEU A 7 20.29 0.05 12.81
N ALA A 8 20.16 -0.03 11.52
CA ALA A 8 18.98 0.42 10.80
C ALA A 8 18.51 -0.76 9.95
N GLY A 9 17.23 -0.91 9.83
CA GLY A 9 16.61 -1.91 8.97
C GLY A 9 15.48 -1.29 8.16
N LYS A 10 14.91 -2.07 7.28
CA LYS A 10 13.71 -1.69 6.52
C LYS A 10 12.54 -2.53 6.95
N MET A 11 11.43 -1.88 7.20
CA MET A 11 10.18 -2.51 7.60
C MET A 11 9.19 -2.45 6.44
N GLY A 12 8.53 -3.57 6.16
CA GLY A 12 7.37 -3.68 5.29
C GLY A 12 6.14 -4.00 6.13
N VAL A 13 5.01 -3.40 5.81
CA VAL A 13 3.76 -3.62 6.51
C VAL A 13 2.63 -3.69 5.50
N VAL A 14 1.72 -4.63 5.70
CA VAL A 14 0.42 -4.67 5.03
C VAL A 14 -0.65 -4.37 6.07
N ILE A 15 -1.52 -3.42 5.76
CA ILE A 15 -2.63 -3.00 6.63
C ILE A 15 -3.94 -3.27 5.91
N ASP A 16 -4.89 -3.85 6.61
CA ASP A 16 -6.26 -3.93 6.15
C ASP A 16 -6.92 -2.54 6.19
N LEU A 17 -7.53 -2.13 5.07
CA LEU A 17 -8.10 -0.80 4.94
C LEU A 17 -9.39 -0.60 5.74
N ILE A 18 -10.10 -1.67 6.06
CA ILE A 18 -11.38 -1.61 6.77
C ILE A 18 -11.10 -1.51 8.26
N THR A 19 -10.34 -2.47 8.79
CA THR A 19 -10.02 -2.55 10.22
C THR A 19 -8.89 -1.63 10.66
N ARG A 20 -8.07 -1.14 9.71
CA ARG A 20 -6.82 -0.38 9.95
C ARG A 20 -5.74 -1.17 10.69
N LEU A 21 -5.95 -2.46 10.90
CA LEU A 21 -5.03 -3.32 11.62
C LEU A 21 -3.91 -3.84 10.71
N PRO A 22 -2.69 -4.04 11.24
CA PRO A 22 -1.62 -4.68 10.50
C PRO A 22 -1.94 -6.17 10.27
N VAL A 23 -1.95 -6.59 9.01
CA VAL A 23 -2.13 -7.99 8.60
C VAL A 23 -0.80 -8.73 8.64
N ALA A 24 0.28 -8.06 8.24
CA ALA A 24 1.62 -8.59 8.29
C ALA A 24 2.67 -7.49 8.44
N ILE A 25 3.76 -7.82 9.12
CA ILE A 25 4.87 -6.94 9.37
C ILE A 25 6.16 -7.73 9.14
N TRP A 26 7.06 -7.19 8.31
CA TRP A 26 8.35 -7.79 8.01
C TRP A 26 9.48 -6.82 8.31
N PHE A 27 10.61 -7.36 8.70
CA PHE A 27 11.83 -6.60 8.94
C PHE A 27 12.99 -7.18 8.13
N LYS A 28 13.66 -6.35 7.36
CA LYS A 28 14.90 -6.66 6.65
C LYS A 28 16.05 -5.88 7.31
N GLU A 29 17.13 -6.57 7.66
CA GLU A 29 18.26 -5.98 8.38
C GLU A 29 19.04 -4.97 7.52
N ASN A 30 18.92 -5.04 6.20
CA ASN A 30 19.52 -4.08 5.30
C ASN A 30 18.65 -2.82 5.16
N PRO A 31 19.09 -1.65 5.69
CA PRO A 31 18.32 -0.41 5.60
C PRO A 31 18.17 0.12 4.17
N LYS A 32 19.06 -0.28 3.26
CA LYS A 32 19.02 0.08 1.84
C LYS A 32 18.24 -0.92 0.99
N ALA A 33 17.56 -1.90 1.62
CA ALA A 33 16.73 -2.84 0.90
C ALA A 33 15.66 -2.10 0.09
N SER A 34 15.45 -2.48 -1.16
CA SER A 34 14.36 -1.97 -1.98
C SER A 34 13.02 -2.52 -1.49
N ASP A 35 11.91 -1.81 -1.76
CA ASP A 35 10.54 -2.30 -1.47
C ASP A 35 10.27 -3.63 -2.18
N ILE A 36 10.87 -3.84 -3.35
CA ILE A 36 10.83 -5.10 -4.14
C ILE A 36 11.23 -6.32 -3.30
N ASN A 37 12.10 -6.16 -2.30
CA ASN A 37 12.52 -7.26 -1.43
C ASN A 37 11.38 -7.85 -0.56
N PHE A 38 10.24 -7.16 -0.47
CA PHE A 38 9.05 -7.66 0.23
C PHE A 38 8.05 -8.35 -0.72
N GLU A 39 8.27 -8.34 -2.03
CA GLU A 39 7.36 -8.96 -3.00
C GLU A 39 7.11 -10.45 -2.73
N PRO A 40 8.13 -11.30 -2.43
CA PRO A 40 7.90 -12.70 -2.10
C PRO A 40 7.07 -12.87 -0.81
N ASP A 41 7.29 -12.00 0.18
CA ASP A 41 6.55 -12.03 1.43
C ASP A 41 5.07 -11.66 1.20
N ILE A 42 4.81 -10.67 0.33
CA ILE A 42 3.46 -10.26 -0.05
C ILE A 42 2.76 -11.37 -0.83
N LEU A 43 3.42 -11.99 -1.84
CA LEU A 43 2.85 -13.08 -2.63
C LEU A 43 2.45 -14.29 -1.78
N ASN A 44 3.20 -14.57 -0.72
CA ASN A 44 2.89 -15.65 0.22
C ASN A 44 1.75 -15.31 1.20
N LEU A 45 1.47 -14.02 1.39
CA LEU A 45 0.44 -13.54 2.32
C LEU A 45 -0.94 -13.49 1.67
N VAL A 46 -1.00 -12.98 0.43
CA VAL A 46 -2.25 -12.62 -0.23
C VAL A 46 -2.97 -13.85 -0.78
N GLN A 47 -4.30 -13.79 -0.78
CA GLN A 47 -5.17 -14.85 -1.29
C GLN A 47 -5.96 -14.33 -2.49
N ALA A 48 -6.46 -15.26 -3.32
CA ALA A 48 -7.35 -14.94 -4.43
C ALA A 48 -8.52 -14.05 -3.98
N GLY A 49 -8.88 -13.08 -4.80
CA GLY A 49 -9.92 -12.09 -4.49
C GLY A 49 -9.44 -10.90 -3.65
N THR A 50 -8.20 -10.89 -3.17
CA THR A 50 -7.62 -9.73 -2.48
C THR A 50 -7.42 -8.56 -3.45
N LEU A 51 -7.69 -7.33 -3.01
CA LEU A 51 -7.33 -6.09 -3.72
C LEU A 51 -6.21 -5.37 -2.96
N LEU A 52 -5.04 -5.27 -3.56
CA LEU A 52 -3.88 -4.56 -3.00
C LEU A 52 -3.80 -3.12 -3.50
N LEU A 53 -3.57 -2.19 -2.59
CA LEU A 53 -3.17 -0.83 -2.91
C LEU A 53 -1.65 -0.71 -2.80
N LEU A 54 -0.99 -0.61 -3.94
CA LEU A 54 0.48 -0.63 -4.02
C LEU A 54 1.04 0.78 -4.20
N ASP A 55 2.06 1.11 -3.42
CA ASP A 55 2.83 2.32 -3.68
C ASP A 55 3.72 2.15 -4.93
N ARG A 56 4.17 3.26 -5.50
CA ARG A 56 5.05 3.27 -6.68
C ARG A 56 6.41 2.59 -6.45
N GLY A 57 6.78 2.32 -5.20
CA GLY A 57 7.92 1.48 -4.84
C GLY A 57 7.81 0.04 -5.36
N PHE A 58 6.58 -0.46 -5.49
CA PHE A 58 6.25 -1.78 -6.04
C PHE A 58 5.91 -1.75 -7.54
N TYR A 59 6.45 -0.78 -8.29
CA TYR A 59 6.24 -0.68 -9.74
C TYR A 59 7.12 -1.70 -10.48
N HIS A 60 6.69 -2.96 -10.47
CA HIS A 60 7.43 -4.10 -10.99
C HIS A 60 6.50 -5.05 -11.74
N PHE A 61 6.68 -5.15 -13.07
CA PHE A 61 5.76 -5.87 -13.97
C PHE A 61 5.66 -7.36 -13.64
N LYS A 62 6.80 -8.01 -13.34
CA LYS A 62 6.81 -9.43 -12.99
C LYS A 62 6.01 -9.70 -11.71
N PHE A 63 6.14 -8.85 -10.72
CA PHE A 63 5.37 -8.94 -9.48
C PHE A 63 3.86 -8.76 -9.73
N TRP A 64 3.48 -7.78 -10.56
CA TRP A 64 2.08 -7.58 -10.92
C TRP A 64 1.50 -8.77 -11.68
N GLN A 65 2.28 -9.39 -12.59
CA GLN A 65 1.85 -10.60 -13.28
C GLN A 65 1.62 -11.74 -12.29
N GLN A 66 2.53 -11.95 -11.34
CA GLN A 66 2.40 -12.99 -10.31
C GLN A 66 1.15 -12.77 -9.43
N LEU A 67 0.83 -11.52 -9.07
CA LEU A 67 -0.41 -11.20 -8.36
C LEU A 67 -1.64 -11.56 -9.19
N ILE A 68 -1.66 -11.17 -10.47
CA ILE A 68 -2.77 -11.46 -11.38
C ILE A 68 -2.95 -12.98 -11.58
N ASP A 69 -1.86 -13.72 -11.72
CA ASP A 69 -1.86 -15.18 -11.86
C ASP A 69 -2.42 -15.88 -10.61
N GLN A 70 -2.31 -15.24 -9.44
CA GLN A 70 -2.92 -15.69 -8.17
C GLN A 70 -4.34 -15.14 -7.94
N GLU A 71 -4.96 -14.54 -8.95
CA GLU A 71 -6.28 -13.90 -8.85
C GLU A 71 -6.33 -12.75 -7.80
N VAL A 72 -5.17 -12.13 -7.56
CA VAL A 72 -5.04 -10.95 -6.70
C VAL A 72 -5.09 -9.69 -7.54
N HIS A 73 -5.96 -8.77 -7.16
CA HIS A 73 -6.11 -7.50 -7.82
C HIS A 73 -5.19 -6.44 -7.25
N LEU A 74 -4.87 -5.44 -8.07
CA LEU A 74 -4.04 -4.32 -7.64
C LEU A 74 -4.60 -2.97 -8.10
N ILE A 75 -4.32 -1.93 -7.31
CA ILE A 75 -4.41 -0.52 -7.72
C ILE A 75 -3.07 0.14 -7.37
N THR A 76 -2.52 0.89 -8.34
CA THR A 76 -1.32 1.71 -8.14
C THR A 76 -1.38 2.98 -8.98
N ARG A 77 -0.40 3.87 -8.85
CA ARG A 77 -0.27 5.05 -9.73
C ARG A 77 0.66 4.76 -10.89
N ILE A 78 0.29 5.21 -12.08
CA ILE A 78 1.18 5.12 -13.23
C ILE A 78 2.40 6.03 -13.04
N LYS A 79 3.58 5.58 -13.47
CA LYS A 79 4.78 6.42 -13.49
C LYS A 79 4.71 7.42 -14.65
N LYS A 80 5.20 8.63 -14.41
CA LYS A 80 5.30 9.66 -15.47
C LYS A 80 6.19 9.13 -16.61
N GLY A 81 5.71 9.25 -17.85
CA GLY A 81 6.43 8.79 -19.03
C GLY A 81 6.36 7.26 -19.27
N ALA A 82 5.52 6.54 -18.53
CA ALA A 82 5.31 5.11 -18.81
C ALA A 82 4.71 4.90 -20.20
N SER A 83 5.28 3.96 -20.95
CA SER A 83 4.78 3.57 -22.28
C SER A 83 3.69 2.53 -22.17
N TYR A 84 2.62 2.70 -22.93
CA TYR A 84 1.51 1.75 -23.02
C TYR A 84 0.84 1.82 -24.39
N LYS A 85 0.13 0.76 -24.76
CA LYS A 85 -0.72 0.71 -25.94
C LYS A 85 -2.18 0.63 -25.50
N ILE A 86 -3.01 1.55 -26.00
CA ILE A 86 -4.46 1.52 -25.74
C ILE A 86 -5.07 0.38 -26.54
N GLN A 87 -5.79 -0.52 -25.87
CA GLN A 87 -6.52 -1.63 -26.48
C GLN A 87 -8.00 -1.28 -26.66
N ARG A 88 -8.59 -0.57 -25.66
CA ARG A 88 -9.99 -0.18 -25.66
C ARG A 88 -10.18 1.11 -24.88
N VAL A 89 -11.12 1.95 -25.29
CA VAL A 89 -11.60 3.11 -24.55
C VAL A 89 -12.98 2.78 -24.00
N PHE A 90 -13.15 2.88 -22.66
CA PHE A 90 -14.46 2.74 -22.02
C PHE A 90 -15.13 4.09 -21.88
N THR A 91 -14.39 5.11 -21.45
CA THR A 91 -14.87 6.47 -21.27
C THR A 91 -13.75 7.45 -21.62
N ASP A 92 -14.10 8.53 -22.31
CA ASP A 92 -13.24 9.71 -22.52
C ASP A 92 -14.10 10.96 -22.42
N SER A 93 -14.04 11.64 -21.28
CA SER A 93 -14.82 12.82 -20.98
C SER A 93 -13.96 13.93 -20.41
N TYR A 94 -14.53 15.07 -20.12
CA TYR A 94 -13.83 16.19 -19.50
C TYR A 94 -13.20 15.87 -18.13
N SER A 95 -13.84 14.98 -17.37
CA SER A 95 -13.44 14.65 -15.99
C SER A 95 -12.92 13.23 -15.79
N ILE A 96 -13.19 12.31 -16.73
CA ILE A 96 -12.80 10.89 -16.62
C ILE A 96 -12.25 10.40 -17.94
N ARG A 97 -11.13 9.70 -17.88
CA ARG A 97 -10.61 8.85 -18.95
C ARG A 97 -10.42 7.46 -18.40
N ASP A 98 -10.99 6.48 -19.08
CA ASP A 98 -10.98 5.10 -18.65
C ASP A 98 -10.68 4.20 -19.85
N ARG A 99 -9.56 3.48 -19.79
CA ARG A 99 -9.00 2.78 -20.95
C ARG A 99 -8.42 1.45 -20.54
N LEU A 100 -8.66 0.43 -21.33
CA LEU A 100 -7.89 -0.80 -21.28
C LEU A 100 -6.59 -0.59 -22.02
N ILE A 101 -5.48 -0.89 -21.38
CA ILE A 101 -4.14 -0.68 -21.91
C ILE A 101 -3.30 -1.95 -21.78
N GLN A 102 -2.31 -2.09 -22.65
CA GLN A 102 -1.25 -3.07 -22.51
C GLN A 102 0.06 -2.35 -22.17
N MET A 103 0.76 -2.85 -21.16
CA MET A 103 2.06 -2.38 -20.73
C MET A 103 3.08 -3.52 -20.78
N GLY A 104 4.37 -3.19 -20.68
CA GLY A 104 5.46 -4.15 -20.71
C GLY A 104 6.18 -4.18 -22.05
N SER A 105 7.24 -4.98 -22.13
CA SER A 105 8.09 -5.16 -23.31
C SER A 105 8.16 -6.62 -23.80
N GLY A 106 7.42 -7.53 -23.16
CA GLY A 106 7.43 -8.95 -23.49
C GLY A 106 8.69 -9.70 -23.03
N THR A 107 9.45 -9.13 -22.10
CA THR A 107 10.61 -9.78 -21.50
C THR A 107 10.26 -10.38 -20.13
N ASP A 108 11.09 -11.31 -19.62
CA ASP A 108 10.89 -11.92 -18.29
C ASP A 108 10.81 -10.90 -17.14
N LYS A 109 11.48 -9.74 -17.30
CA LYS A 109 11.45 -8.66 -16.31
C LYS A 109 10.24 -7.73 -16.48
N ALA A 110 9.72 -7.64 -17.68
CA ALA A 110 8.60 -6.77 -18.04
C ALA A 110 7.66 -7.51 -19.02
N PRO A 111 6.93 -8.54 -18.55
CA PRO A 111 5.95 -9.23 -19.37
C PRO A 111 4.87 -8.26 -19.89
N PHE A 112 4.19 -8.62 -20.96
CA PHE A 112 3.02 -7.87 -21.40
C PHE A 112 1.88 -8.10 -20.40
N ILE A 113 1.39 -7.01 -19.83
CA ILE A 113 0.28 -7.04 -18.87
C ILE A 113 -0.84 -6.15 -19.38
N THR A 114 -2.06 -6.67 -19.36
CA THR A 114 -3.26 -5.89 -19.63
C THR A 114 -3.76 -5.31 -18.30
N LEU A 115 -3.84 -3.98 -18.25
CA LEU A 115 -4.31 -3.22 -17.10
C LEU A 115 -5.35 -2.19 -17.56
N ARG A 116 -6.10 -1.68 -16.65
CA ARG A 116 -7.00 -0.57 -16.87
C ARG A 116 -6.35 0.71 -16.34
N LEU A 117 -6.23 1.73 -17.19
CA LEU A 117 -5.77 3.07 -16.85
C LEU A 117 -7.00 3.95 -16.59
N VAL A 118 -7.16 4.36 -15.36
CA VAL A 118 -8.23 5.26 -14.90
C VAL A 118 -7.61 6.60 -14.59
N GLU A 119 -8.08 7.66 -15.25
CA GLU A 119 -7.64 9.01 -15.00
C GLU A 119 -8.83 9.87 -14.57
N ILE A 120 -8.70 10.49 -13.41
CA ILE A 120 -9.72 11.37 -12.83
C ILE A 120 -9.17 12.78 -12.75
N ARG A 121 -9.93 13.73 -13.25
CA ARG A 121 -9.59 15.15 -13.18
C ARG A 121 -10.13 15.79 -11.89
N SER A 122 -9.23 16.35 -11.11
CA SER A 122 -9.58 17.17 -9.96
C SER A 122 -9.10 18.61 -10.22
N LYS A 123 -10.05 19.53 -10.35
CA LYS A 123 -9.76 20.91 -10.79
C LYS A 123 -9.04 20.91 -12.16
N THR A 124 -7.74 21.22 -12.17
CA THR A 124 -6.89 21.26 -13.37
C THR A 124 -5.95 20.06 -13.49
N ILE A 125 -5.88 19.18 -12.47
CA ILE A 125 -4.88 18.11 -12.37
C ILE A 125 -5.54 16.77 -12.69
N TRP A 126 -4.89 15.98 -13.55
CA TRP A 126 -5.25 14.61 -13.80
C TRP A 126 -4.49 13.69 -12.84
N HIS A 127 -5.24 12.83 -12.15
CA HIS A 127 -4.71 11.76 -11.31
C HIS A 127 -4.88 10.44 -12.05
N SER A 128 -3.80 9.73 -12.29
CA SER A 128 -3.79 8.54 -13.15
C SER A 128 -3.44 7.31 -12.35
N TYR A 129 -4.30 6.31 -12.42
CA TYR A 129 -4.25 5.06 -11.67
C TYR A 129 -4.23 3.88 -12.63
N LEU A 130 -3.54 2.82 -12.24
CA LEU A 130 -3.57 1.51 -12.89
C LEU A 130 -4.29 0.51 -12.01
N THR A 131 -5.12 -0.35 -12.59
CA THR A 131 -5.73 -1.47 -11.87
C THR A 131 -5.79 -2.71 -12.76
N SER A 132 -5.68 -3.88 -12.13
CA SER A 132 -5.90 -5.17 -12.79
C SER A 132 -7.38 -5.55 -12.89
N VAL A 133 -8.29 -4.82 -12.20
CA VAL A 133 -9.74 -4.99 -12.38
C VAL A 133 -10.16 -4.31 -13.67
N VAL A 134 -10.28 -5.09 -14.74
CA VAL A 134 -10.49 -4.56 -16.10
C VAL A 134 -11.93 -4.16 -16.40
N ASP A 135 -12.91 -4.66 -15.63
CA ASP A 135 -14.33 -4.34 -15.84
C ASP A 135 -14.72 -3.08 -15.04
N PRO A 136 -15.14 -1.98 -15.73
CA PRO A 136 -15.62 -0.76 -15.07
C PRO A 136 -16.88 -0.93 -14.23
N LEU A 137 -17.67 -1.97 -14.48
CA LEU A 137 -18.90 -2.25 -13.71
C LEU A 137 -18.55 -2.85 -12.34
N ILE A 138 -17.48 -3.65 -12.26
CA ILE A 138 -17.01 -4.22 -10.99
C ILE A 138 -16.31 -3.16 -10.15
N LEU A 139 -15.48 -2.31 -10.79
CA LEU A 139 -14.73 -1.27 -10.09
C LEU A 139 -14.84 0.07 -10.82
N PRO A 140 -15.86 0.89 -10.51
CA PRO A 140 -16.08 2.19 -11.16
C PRO A 140 -14.89 3.15 -11.02
N PRO A 141 -14.65 4.06 -11.99
CA PRO A 141 -13.49 4.95 -12.00
C PRO A 141 -13.29 5.76 -10.73
N TYR A 142 -14.36 6.35 -10.18
CA TYR A 142 -14.26 7.13 -8.95
C TYR A 142 -13.91 6.27 -7.73
N VAL A 143 -14.36 5.01 -7.71
CA VAL A 143 -14.02 4.06 -6.64
C VAL A 143 -12.54 3.72 -6.68
N VAL A 144 -11.93 3.57 -7.88
CA VAL A 144 -10.47 3.39 -8.01
C VAL A 144 -9.71 4.55 -7.34
N ALA A 145 -10.12 5.78 -7.60
CA ALA A 145 -9.49 6.97 -7.05
C ALA A 145 -9.68 7.06 -5.52
N ASP A 146 -10.90 6.80 -5.02
CA ASP A 146 -11.23 6.82 -3.59
C ASP A 146 -10.42 5.74 -2.83
N LEU A 147 -10.42 4.51 -3.32
CA LEU A 147 -9.65 3.43 -2.71
C LEU A 147 -8.17 3.77 -2.68
N TYR A 148 -7.62 4.27 -3.80
CA TYR A 148 -6.20 4.64 -3.80
C TYR A 148 -5.89 5.82 -2.87
N ALA A 149 -6.80 6.75 -2.67
CA ALA A 149 -6.63 7.83 -1.70
C ALA A 149 -6.49 7.28 -0.27
N ARG A 150 -7.20 6.19 0.05
CA ARG A 150 -7.10 5.52 1.37
C ARG A 150 -5.74 4.86 1.62
N ARG A 151 -4.87 4.73 0.62
CA ARG A 151 -3.49 4.29 0.80
C ARG A 151 -2.73 5.15 1.83
N TRP A 152 -3.13 6.42 2.01
CA TRP A 152 -2.55 7.29 3.05
C TRP A 152 -2.66 6.74 4.46
N ARG A 153 -3.59 5.83 4.73
CA ARG A 153 -3.73 5.18 6.05
C ARG A 153 -2.46 4.45 6.47
N ILE A 154 -1.68 3.91 5.52
CA ILE A 154 -0.38 3.30 5.85
C ILE A 154 0.62 4.35 6.35
N GLU A 155 0.60 5.55 5.78
CA GLU A 155 1.48 6.64 6.21
C GLU A 155 1.07 7.17 7.59
N GLU A 156 -0.23 7.26 7.86
CA GLU A 156 -0.78 7.61 9.19
C GLU A 156 -0.38 6.56 10.24
N ALA A 157 -0.51 5.27 9.93
CA ALA A 157 -0.09 4.18 10.80
C ALA A 157 1.42 4.26 11.10
N PHE A 158 2.26 4.47 10.08
CA PHE A 158 3.70 4.65 10.29
C PHE A 158 4.03 5.89 11.12
N ASN A 159 3.30 6.99 10.95
CA ASN A 159 3.46 8.19 11.77
C ASN A 159 3.09 7.93 13.23
N THR A 160 1.98 7.24 13.49
CA THR A 160 1.58 6.83 14.84
C THR A 160 2.64 5.95 15.48
N VAL A 161 3.06 4.88 14.81
CA VAL A 161 4.06 3.94 15.32
C VAL A 161 5.41 4.63 15.57
N LYS A 162 5.87 5.49 14.67
CA LYS A 162 7.16 6.17 14.80
C LYS A 162 7.15 7.30 15.81
N ARG A 163 6.15 8.16 15.77
CA ARG A 163 6.11 9.39 16.56
C ARG A 163 5.42 9.20 17.91
N LEU A 164 4.21 8.64 17.89
CA LEU A 164 3.41 8.49 19.12
C LEU A 164 3.92 7.33 19.95
N LEU A 165 4.18 6.17 19.33
CA LEU A 165 4.60 4.95 20.03
C LEU A 165 6.13 4.78 20.15
N GLY A 166 6.91 5.75 19.70
CA GLY A 166 8.34 5.84 19.98
C GLY A 166 9.25 4.93 19.16
N LEU A 167 8.78 4.31 18.05
CA LEU A 167 9.63 3.44 17.22
C LEU A 167 10.74 4.21 16.46
N SER A 168 10.73 5.55 16.53
CA SER A 168 11.83 6.37 16.00
C SER A 168 13.15 6.14 16.71
N TYR A 169 13.13 5.62 17.94
CA TYR A 169 14.30 5.31 18.75
C TYR A 169 14.40 3.82 19.00
N LEU A 170 15.53 3.23 18.60
CA LEU A 170 15.83 1.84 18.90
C LEU A 170 16.51 1.76 20.27
N TRP A 171 15.92 1.03 21.20
CA TRP A 171 16.41 0.90 22.59
C TRP A 171 17.57 -0.06 22.73
N THR A 172 17.85 -0.86 21.71
CA THR A 172 18.86 -1.91 21.72
C THR A 172 19.60 -1.97 20.39
N GLY A 173 20.87 -2.37 20.47
CA GLY A 173 21.70 -2.63 19.29
C GLY A 173 21.62 -4.07 18.77
N SER A 174 20.82 -4.95 19.36
CA SER A 174 20.68 -6.32 18.87
C SER A 174 19.51 -6.48 17.92
N VAL A 175 19.68 -7.31 16.88
CA VAL A 175 18.61 -7.59 15.89
C VAL A 175 17.34 -8.14 16.55
N ASN A 176 17.50 -9.05 17.51
CA ASN A 176 16.35 -9.62 18.24
C ASN A 176 15.64 -8.57 19.10
N GLY A 177 16.39 -7.67 19.73
CA GLY A 177 15.81 -6.56 20.49
C GLY A 177 15.06 -5.58 19.60
N ILE A 178 15.59 -5.24 18.42
CA ILE A 178 14.90 -4.42 17.42
C ILE A 178 13.61 -5.09 16.97
N LYS A 179 13.63 -6.38 16.66
CA LYS A 179 12.45 -7.14 16.29
C LYS A 179 11.42 -7.13 17.42
N LEU A 180 11.83 -7.37 18.67
CA LEU A 180 10.92 -7.34 19.81
C LEU A 180 10.26 -5.96 19.98
N GLN A 181 11.05 -4.89 19.92
CA GLN A 181 10.52 -3.52 19.99
C GLN A 181 9.55 -3.26 18.85
N LEU A 182 9.89 -3.67 17.63
CA LEU A 182 9.05 -3.49 16.44
C LEU A 182 7.70 -4.21 16.60
N TRP A 183 7.72 -5.50 16.95
CA TRP A 183 6.49 -6.27 17.16
C TRP A 183 5.66 -5.74 18.33
N GLY A 184 6.30 -5.39 19.44
CA GLY A 184 5.62 -4.81 20.59
C GLY A 184 4.95 -3.49 20.27
N THR A 185 5.62 -2.61 19.51
CA THR A 185 5.05 -1.32 19.10
C THR A 185 3.86 -1.49 18.16
N TRP A 186 3.93 -2.40 17.20
CA TRP A 186 2.80 -2.68 16.31
C TRP A 186 1.63 -3.38 17.01
N LEU A 187 1.91 -4.24 17.99
CA LEU A 187 0.86 -4.80 18.84
C LEU A 187 0.15 -3.69 19.63
N PHE A 188 0.92 -2.76 20.17
CA PHE A 188 0.35 -1.61 20.89
C PHE A 188 -0.47 -0.70 19.95
N TYR A 189 0.00 -0.52 18.69
CA TYR A 189 -0.77 0.17 17.67
C TYR A 189 -2.12 -0.52 17.41
N ALA A 190 -2.15 -1.86 17.30
CA ALA A 190 -3.40 -2.59 17.11
C ALA A 190 -4.38 -2.39 18.28
N VAL A 191 -3.89 -2.47 19.50
CA VAL A 191 -4.70 -2.19 20.72
C VAL A 191 -5.23 -0.76 20.72
N LEU A 192 -4.41 0.21 20.32
CA LEU A 192 -4.82 1.62 20.22
C LEU A 192 -5.92 1.83 19.16
N ILE A 193 -5.85 1.14 18.02
CA ILE A 193 -6.90 1.18 17.00
C ILE A 193 -8.20 0.60 17.55
N ASP A 194 -8.16 -0.59 18.16
CA ASP A 194 -9.35 -1.24 18.75
C ASP A 194 -10.00 -0.36 19.83
N LEU A 195 -9.18 0.24 20.70
CA LEU A 195 -9.68 1.15 21.74
C LEU A 195 -10.30 2.40 21.11
N SER A 196 -9.68 2.96 20.07
CA SER A 196 -10.20 4.14 19.37
C SER A 196 -11.51 3.86 18.64
N ASP A 197 -11.67 2.63 18.11
CA ASP A 197 -12.91 2.19 17.49
C ASP A 197 -14.04 2.07 18.53
N ALA A 198 -13.76 1.48 19.69
CA ALA A 198 -14.70 1.43 20.82
C ALA A 198 -15.12 2.83 21.32
N VAL A 199 -14.17 3.78 21.38
CA VAL A 199 -14.48 5.18 21.72
C VAL A 199 -15.34 5.84 20.65
N ALA A 200 -15.08 5.58 19.39
CA ALA A 200 -15.88 6.10 18.28
C ALA A 200 -17.33 5.61 18.35
N ASP A 201 -17.52 4.32 18.63
CA ASP A 201 -18.85 3.70 18.80
C ASP A 201 -19.59 4.30 19.98
N GLU A 202 -18.95 4.42 21.15
CA GLU A 202 -19.56 5.02 22.35
C GLU A 202 -19.97 6.49 22.12
N MET A 203 -19.13 7.25 21.41
CA MET A 203 -19.41 8.64 21.06
C MET A 203 -20.35 8.80 19.86
N THR A 204 -20.73 7.73 19.19
CA THR A 204 -21.50 7.74 17.94
C THR A 204 -20.84 8.63 16.85
N LEU A 205 -19.53 8.60 16.79
CA LEU A 205 -18.73 9.36 15.82
C LEU A 205 -18.04 8.42 14.81
N PRO A 206 -17.84 8.87 13.57
CA PRO A 206 -16.99 8.12 12.67
C PRO A 206 -15.54 8.09 13.20
N PHE A 207 -14.85 6.97 13.06
CA PHE A 207 -13.46 6.78 13.52
C PHE A 207 -12.52 7.92 13.10
N ASP A 208 -12.68 8.46 11.89
CA ASP A 208 -11.83 9.55 11.36
C ASP A 208 -11.97 10.87 12.14
N ARG A 209 -12.90 10.93 13.12
CA ARG A 209 -13.04 12.04 14.08
C ARG A 209 -12.34 11.79 15.40
N ILE A 210 -11.87 10.58 15.65
CA ILE A 210 -11.15 10.22 16.88
C ILE A 210 -9.67 10.55 16.70
N SER A 211 -9.11 11.30 17.65
CA SER A 211 -7.67 11.55 17.69
C SER A 211 -6.97 10.42 18.43
N LEU A 212 -6.12 9.67 17.74
CA LEU A 212 -5.31 8.60 18.36
C LEU A 212 -4.40 9.15 19.48
N GLU A 213 -3.94 10.39 19.37
CA GLU A 213 -3.12 11.06 20.39
C GLU A 213 -3.90 11.33 21.69
N MET A 214 -5.22 11.47 21.62
CA MET A 214 -6.07 11.69 22.80
C MET A 214 -6.52 10.38 23.44
N VAL A 215 -6.50 9.29 22.71
CA VAL A 215 -6.82 7.95 23.23
C VAL A 215 -5.58 7.29 23.86
N TYR A 216 -4.39 7.66 23.37
CA TYR A 216 -3.09 7.23 23.91
C TYR A 216 -2.78 7.86 25.25
#